data_4d27d709d33f9006bf58e9c53582fcd7
#
_entry.id   4d27d709d33f9006bf58e9c53582fcd7
#
_cell.length_a   1.000
_cell.length_b   1.000
_cell.length_c   1.000
_cell.angle_alpha   90.00
_cell.angle_beta   90.00
_cell.angle_gamma   90.00
#
_symmetry.space_group_name_H-M   'P 1'
#
loop_
_entity.id
_entity.type
_entity.pdbx_description
1 polymer ?
#
loop_
_entity_poly.entity_id
_entity_poly.type
_entity_poly.pdbx_seq_one_letter_code
_entity_poly.pdbx_strand_id
1 'polypeptide(L)'
;MIYTPYLSLDFTPAAWALIAASAVCAAIATLLVTIRMRRISRRVTADDEEPLPVDGYPSASVVVYAQSDAANLRVLLRQILEQDYPAPLEVIVVNDEKDPATEDLMSELELRYNNLYMTFAPQRSRNLSRRKLCLTLGLKAARYDAVVLTCGNCRINSPIWLRLMLRHFIQGKQVVIGTSLPGIAEGDEATATRLSRTTTFDLQLDAARTLSTAIAGRPYMGDGCNLAYSKQLFFDNKGFSKTLNLMWGDDDIFISEVADGDNAAVELAPDARILQVETDPEYMRRVYKLRRMFTARFLPRAPYRVMGLCPTLGWAAIICAAAAISLSLPSLITAGAALLIIIATTLPAMIAWRHTGRALGFTRTSFWTQPLLMLWHPFYNIPYRRRERRERQEQYTWGRKV
;
A
#
# COMPACT_ATOMS: atom_id res chain seq x y z
N MET A 1 -55.24 26.74 -14.80
CA MET A 1 -53.86 26.51 -14.29
C MET A 1 -53.88 25.27 -13.41
N ILE A 2 -53.34 24.16 -13.85
CA ILE A 2 -53.18 22.97 -13.02
C ILE A 2 -52.02 23.30 -12.06
N TYR A 3 -52.38 23.64 -10.83
CA TYR A 3 -51.39 23.83 -9.76
C TYR A 3 -50.85 22.44 -9.40
N THR A 4 -49.70 22.11 -9.90
CA THR A 4 -49.03 20.85 -9.54
C THR A 4 -48.13 21.13 -8.32
N PRO A 5 -48.56 20.79 -7.09
CA PRO A 5 -47.78 21.05 -5.86
C PRO A 5 -46.42 20.35 -5.88
N TYR A 6 -46.23 19.37 -6.76
CA TYR A 6 -45.01 18.61 -6.96
C TYR A 6 -43.89 19.39 -7.67
N LEU A 7 -44.18 20.53 -8.32
CA LEU A 7 -43.28 21.37 -9.08
C LEU A 7 -43.16 22.80 -8.50
N SER A 8 -43.52 23.00 -7.25
CA SER A 8 -43.34 24.30 -6.60
C SER A 8 -41.89 24.57 -6.25
N LEU A 9 -41.41 25.81 -6.46
CA LEU A 9 -40.08 26.30 -6.09
C LEU A 9 -40.07 27.04 -4.74
N ASP A 10 -41.21 27.04 -4.03
CA ASP A 10 -41.34 27.72 -2.74
C ASP A 10 -40.72 26.86 -1.62
N PHE A 11 -39.43 27.00 -1.44
CA PHE A 11 -38.68 26.30 -0.39
C PHE A 11 -38.47 27.19 0.82
N THR A 12 -38.54 26.59 1.99
CA THR A 12 -38.19 27.26 3.23
C THR A 12 -36.67 27.63 3.22
N PRO A 13 -36.24 28.74 3.84
CA PRO A 13 -34.82 29.06 3.97
C PRO A 13 -33.99 27.92 4.58
N ALA A 14 -34.61 27.13 5.49
CA ALA A 14 -34.00 25.96 6.08
C ALA A 14 -33.69 24.87 5.03
N ALA A 15 -34.63 24.60 4.09
CA ALA A 15 -34.40 23.63 3.01
C ALA A 15 -33.26 24.05 2.10
N TRP A 16 -33.15 25.31 1.73
CA TRP A 16 -32.04 25.85 0.96
C TRP A 16 -30.68 25.71 1.69
N ALA A 17 -30.67 26.02 2.99
CA ALA A 17 -29.46 25.87 3.81
C ALA A 17 -28.99 24.41 3.89
N LEU A 18 -29.93 23.47 4.01
CA LEU A 18 -29.62 22.01 4.03
C LEU A 18 -29.12 21.49 2.69
N ILE A 19 -29.68 21.96 1.55
CA ILE A 19 -29.17 21.62 0.22
C ILE A 19 -27.74 22.13 0.05
N ALA A 20 -27.49 23.38 0.44
CA ALA A 20 -26.15 23.97 0.37
C ALA A 20 -25.16 23.21 1.26
N ALA A 21 -25.54 22.84 2.48
CA ALA A 21 -24.71 22.04 3.39
C ALA A 21 -24.40 20.66 2.82
N SER A 22 -25.40 19.99 2.21
CA SER A 22 -25.21 18.72 1.52
C SER A 22 -24.20 18.84 0.38
N ALA A 23 -24.33 19.87 -0.46
CA ALA A 23 -23.43 20.11 -1.57
C ALA A 23 -21.99 20.37 -1.10
N VAL A 24 -21.81 21.18 -0.06
CA VAL A 24 -20.49 21.48 0.53
C VAL A 24 -19.85 20.22 1.11
N CYS A 25 -20.58 19.45 1.90
CA CYS A 25 -20.06 18.20 2.48
C CYS A 25 -19.64 17.21 1.39
N ALA A 26 -20.48 17.00 0.36
CA ALA A 26 -20.19 16.11 -0.74
C ALA A 26 -18.99 16.60 -1.57
N ALA A 27 -18.91 17.89 -1.84
CA ALA A 27 -17.80 18.50 -2.58
C ALA A 27 -16.46 18.35 -1.84
N ILE A 28 -16.43 18.60 -0.53
CA ILE A 28 -15.20 18.44 0.28
C ILE A 28 -14.77 16.97 0.28
N ALA A 29 -15.67 16.02 0.52
CA ALA A 29 -15.36 14.60 0.49
C ALA A 29 -14.76 14.17 -0.86
N THR A 30 -15.38 14.60 -1.95
CA THR A 30 -14.92 14.34 -3.32
C THR A 30 -13.57 14.95 -3.61
N LEU A 31 -13.36 16.21 -3.22
CA LEU A 31 -12.08 16.93 -3.41
C LEU A 31 -10.94 16.20 -2.70
N LEU A 32 -11.15 15.78 -1.47
CA LEU A 32 -10.16 15.05 -0.68
C LEU A 32 -9.72 13.73 -1.37
N VAL A 33 -10.66 12.98 -1.93
CA VAL A 33 -10.38 11.74 -2.68
C VAL A 33 -9.70 12.06 -4.01
N THR A 34 -10.26 13.00 -4.77
CA THR A 34 -9.79 13.33 -6.12
C THR A 34 -8.35 13.85 -6.13
N ILE A 35 -7.99 14.75 -5.19
CA ILE A 35 -6.62 15.27 -5.08
C ILE A 35 -5.63 14.15 -4.83
N ARG A 36 -5.95 13.22 -3.90
CA ARG A 36 -5.06 12.12 -3.57
C ARG A 36 -4.87 11.15 -4.72
N MET A 37 -5.96 10.77 -5.35
CA MET A 37 -5.93 9.86 -6.48
C MET A 37 -5.17 10.46 -7.67
N ARG A 38 -5.44 11.72 -8.02
CA ARG A 38 -4.72 12.40 -9.10
C ARG A 38 -3.23 12.58 -8.79
N ARG A 39 -2.85 12.79 -7.54
CA ARG A 39 -1.44 12.86 -7.15
C ARG A 39 -0.71 11.55 -7.44
N ILE A 40 -1.32 10.42 -7.12
CA ILE A 40 -0.76 9.10 -7.40
C ILE A 40 -0.68 8.87 -8.91
N SER A 41 -1.77 9.06 -9.65
CA SER A 41 -1.75 8.78 -11.10
C SER A 41 -0.77 9.67 -11.87
N ARG A 42 -0.61 10.94 -11.47
CA ARG A 42 0.40 11.83 -12.05
C ARG A 42 1.82 11.34 -11.73
N ARG A 43 2.05 10.85 -10.53
CA ARG A 43 3.36 10.29 -10.15
C ARG A 43 3.67 9.03 -10.96
N VAL A 44 2.69 8.12 -11.14
CA VAL A 44 2.86 6.94 -12.01
C VAL A 44 3.29 7.34 -13.42
N THR A 45 2.58 8.32 -14.02
CA THR A 45 2.93 8.80 -15.37
C THR A 45 4.31 9.45 -15.40
N ALA A 46 4.64 10.28 -14.40
CA ALA A 46 5.94 10.94 -14.34
C ALA A 46 7.09 9.93 -14.18
N ASP A 47 6.93 8.92 -13.34
CA ASP A 47 7.95 7.87 -13.13
C ASP A 47 8.13 6.98 -14.36
N ASP A 48 7.04 6.73 -15.12
CA ASP A 48 7.06 5.94 -16.35
C ASP A 48 7.74 6.69 -17.51
N GLU A 49 7.53 8.00 -17.59
CA GLU A 49 8.09 8.87 -18.63
C GLU A 49 9.52 9.34 -18.32
N GLU A 50 9.98 9.25 -17.04
CA GLU A 50 11.30 9.72 -16.64
C GLU A 50 12.39 8.77 -17.17
N PRO A 51 13.33 9.29 -18.00
CA PRO A 51 14.38 8.46 -18.57
C PRO A 51 15.30 7.91 -17.47
N LEU A 52 15.74 6.67 -17.66
CA LEU A 52 16.70 6.06 -16.75
C LEU A 52 18.06 6.74 -16.88
N PRO A 53 18.72 7.07 -15.76
CA PRO A 53 20.12 7.49 -15.79
C PRO A 53 21.01 6.44 -16.45
N VAL A 54 22.02 6.90 -17.19
CA VAL A 54 22.99 6.01 -17.84
C VAL A 54 23.99 5.46 -16.82
N ASP A 55 24.47 6.35 -15.94
CA ASP A 55 25.55 6.07 -14.99
C ASP A 55 25.18 6.53 -13.56
N GLY A 56 26.06 6.26 -12.61
CA GLY A 56 25.94 6.74 -11.23
C GLY A 56 25.14 5.83 -10.31
N TYR A 57 24.75 4.65 -10.77
CA TYR A 57 24.04 3.68 -9.90
C TYR A 57 24.96 3.18 -8.78
N PRO A 58 24.45 3.12 -7.53
CA PRO A 58 25.23 2.55 -6.44
C PRO A 58 25.37 1.03 -6.58
N SER A 59 26.42 0.45 -6.02
CA SER A 59 26.43 -1.00 -5.79
C SER A 59 25.29 -1.38 -4.84
N ALA A 60 24.61 -2.49 -5.10
CA ALA A 60 23.36 -2.86 -4.43
C ALA A 60 23.37 -4.26 -3.82
N SER A 61 22.73 -4.39 -2.67
CA SER A 61 22.42 -5.67 -2.04
C SER A 61 20.91 -5.90 -2.04
N VAL A 62 20.44 -6.98 -2.67
CA VAL A 62 19.04 -7.39 -2.60
C VAL A 62 18.87 -8.42 -1.49
N VAL A 63 18.09 -8.08 -0.47
CA VAL A 63 17.79 -8.98 0.66
C VAL A 63 16.42 -9.61 0.45
N VAL A 64 16.41 -10.93 0.32
CA VAL A 64 15.20 -11.73 0.07
C VAL A 64 14.82 -12.48 1.35
N TYR A 65 13.66 -12.14 1.92
CA TYR A 65 13.08 -12.91 3.01
C TYR A 65 12.38 -14.15 2.46
N ALA A 66 12.92 -15.34 2.76
CA ALA A 66 12.40 -16.62 2.29
C ALA A 66 11.76 -17.40 3.43
N GLN A 67 10.51 -17.84 3.24
CA GLN A 67 9.75 -18.66 4.19
C GLN A 67 9.09 -19.82 3.44
N SER A 68 9.71 -21.01 3.53
CA SER A 68 9.18 -22.31 3.07
C SER A 68 8.49 -22.32 1.68
N ASP A 69 9.06 -21.61 0.69
CA ASP A 69 8.53 -21.55 -0.66
C ASP A 69 9.65 -21.56 -1.70
N ALA A 70 10.41 -22.66 -1.73
CA ALA A 70 11.55 -22.83 -2.63
C ALA A 70 11.18 -22.72 -4.12
N ALA A 71 9.97 -23.13 -4.50
CA ALA A 71 9.53 -23.07 -5.91
C ALA A 71 9.37 -21.63 -6.41
N ASN A 72 8.70 -20.77 -5.63
CA ASN A 72 8.59 -19.36 -5.95
C ASN A 72 9.93 -18.63 -5.83
N LEU A 73 10.73 -18.99 -4.81
CA LEU A 73 12.05 -18.42 -4.58
C LEU A 73 12.99 -18.68 -5.76
N ARG A 74 12.98 -19.88 -6.36
CA ARG A 74 13.80 -20.22 -7.55
C ARG A 74 13.57 -19.25 -8.70
N VAL A 75 12.31 -18.95 -8.99
CA VAL A 75 11.96 -18.04 -10.09
C VAL A 75 12.38 -16.61 -9.75
N LEU A 76 12.08 -16.15 -8.55
CA LEU A 76 12.44 -14.80 -8.10
C LEU A 76 13.95 -14.57 -8.14
N LEU A 77 14.74 -15.52 -7.63
CA LEU A 77 16.21 -15.38 -7.60
C LEU A 77 16.78 -15.25 -9.01
N ARG A 78 16.27 -16.04 -9.98
CA ARG A 78 16.67 -15.90 -11.37
C ARG A 78 16.33 -14.51 -11.90
N GLN A 79 15.10 -14.03 -11.66
CA GLN A 79 14.66 -12.71 -12.11
C GLN A 79 15.49 -11.56 -11.49
N ILE A 80 15.99 -11.70 -10.25
CA ILE A 80 16.87 -10.69 -9.63
C ILE A 80 18.29 -10.79 -10.18
N LEU A 81 18.83 -11.99 -10.32
CA LEU A 81 20.23 -12.19 -10.77
C LEU A 81 20.42 -11.84 -12.26
N GLU A 82 19.35 -11.88 -13.04
CA GLU A 82 19.32 -11.54 -14.47
C GLU A 82 18.86 -10.09 -14.72
N GLN A 83 18.81 -9.22 -13.68
CA GLN A 83 18.47 -7.80 -13.86
C GLN A 83 19.53 -7.06 -14.70
N ASP A 84 19.06 -6.19 -15.61
CA ASP A 84 19.91 -5.23 -16.30
C ASP A 84 20.30 -4.11 -15.32
N TYR A 85 21.37 -4.36 -14.56
CA TYR A 85 21.85 -3.41 -13.56
C TYR A 85 23.35 -3.09 -13.79
N PRO A 86 23.72 -1.80 -13.98
CA PRO A 86 25.07 -1.43 -14.46
C PRO A 86 26.13 -1.41 -13.36
N ALA A 87 25.78 -1.60 -12.09
CA ALA A 87 26.71 -1.59 -10.96
C ALA A 87 26.81 -2.97 -10.29
N PRO A 88 27.77 -3.22 -9.42
CA PRO A 88 27.88 -4.48 -8.68
C PRO A 88 26.60 -4.79 -7.90
N LEU A 89 26.12 -6.03 -8.05
CA LEU A 89 24.92 -6.55 -7.41
C LEU A 89 25.23 -7.81 -6.62
N GLU A 90 24.73 -7.90 -5.40
CA GLU A 90 24.66 -9.16 -4.66
C GLU A 90 23.24 -9.47 -4.20
N VAL A 91 22.95 -10.74 -4.03
CA VAL A 91 21.64 -11.22 -3.53
C VAL A 91 21.86 -12.04 -2.27
N ILE A 92 21.12 -11.71 -1.22
CA ILE A 92 21.21 -12.36 0.08
C ILE A 92 19.86 -12.96 0.43
N VAL A 93 19.78 -14.28 0.43
CA VAL A 93 18.59 -15.01 0.86
C VAL A 93 18.67 -15.24 2.37
N VAL A 94 17.66 -14.78 3.09
CA VAL A 94 17.53 -15.08 4.52
C VAL A 94 16.51 -16.19 4.69
N ASN A 95 17.00 -17.41 4.90
CA ASN A 95 16.18 -18.60 5.09
C ASN A 95 15.60 -18.59 6.51
N ASP A 96 14.30 -18.35 6.62
CA ASP A 96 13.59 -18.43 7.88
C ASP A 96 13.37 -19.91 8.25
N GLU A 97 13.57 -20.25 9.53
CA GLU A 97 13.40 -21.60 10.06
C GLU A 97 14.34 -22.68 9.50
N LYS A 98 15.34 -22.33 8.68
CA LYS A 98 16.24 -23.31 8.02
C LYS A 98 15.45 -24.33 7.20
N ASP A 99 14.57 -23.83 6.32
CA ASP A 99 13.81 -24.70 5.42
C ASP A 99 14.75 -25.51 4.53
N PRO A 100 14.71 -26.87 4.57
CA PRO A 100 15.64 -27.71 3.81
C PRO A 100 15.51 -27.55 2.30
N ALA A 101 14.29 -27.35 1.78
CA ALA A 101 14.07 -27.15 0.34
C ALA A 101 14.72 -25.85 -0.15
N THR A 102 14.76 -24.83 0.69
CA THR A 102 15.49 -23.59 0.43
C THR A 102 17.01 -23.81 0.49
N GLU A 103 17.51 -24.63 1.43
CA GLU A 103 18.95 -24.97 1.52
C GLU A 103 19.42 -25.73 0.26
N ASP A 104 18.65 -26.73 -0.18
CA ASP A 104 18.94 -27.49 -1.39
C ASP A 104 18.96 -26.59 -2.66
N LEU A 105 17.96 -25.71 -2.78
CA LEU A 105 17.88 -24.73 -3.86
C LEU A 105 19.10 -23.82 -3.87
N MET A 106 19.50 -23.29 -2.72
CA MET A 106 20.64 -22.38 -2.61
C MET A 106 21.94 -23.09 -2.95
N SER A 107 22.12 -24.34 -2.49
CA SER A 107 23.31 -25.14 -2.80
C SER A 107 23.48 -25.35 -4.31
N GLU A 108 22.37 -25.50 -5.05
CA GLU A 108 22.37 -25.59 -6.52
C GLU A 108 22.74 -24.24 -7.18
N LEU A 109 22.12 -23.14 -6.72
CA LEU A 109 22.26 -21.83 -7.38
C LEU A 109 23.59 -21.14 -7.06
N GLU A 110 24.15 -21.31 -5.87
CA GLU A 110 25.45 -20.75 -5.46
C GLU A 110 26.61 -21.31 -6.29
N LEU A 111 26.48 -22.51 -6.86
CA LEU A 111 27.44 -23.04 -7.83
C LEU A 111 27.44 -22.29 -9.17
N ARG A 112 26.31 -21.64 -9.50
CA ARG A 112 26.12 -20.94 -10.77
C ARG A 112 26.34 -19.42 -10.64
N TYR A 113 26.01 -18.83 -9.48
CA TYR A 113 26.03 -17.39 -9.27
C TYR A 113 26.94 -17.01 -8.10
N ASN A 114 28.07 -16.38 -8.40
CA ASN A 114 29.09 -15.98 -7.39
C ASN A 114 28.66 -14.79 -6.50
N ASN A 115 27.56 -14.13 -6.84
CA ASN A 115 26.99 -12.98 -6.13
C ASN A 115 25.70 -13.33 -5.37
N LEU A 116 25.44 -14.63 -5.17
CA LEU A 116 24.31 -15.14 -4.39
C LEU A 116 24.83 -15.76 -3.10
N TYR A 117 24.21 -15.40 -1.97
CA TYR A 117 24.57 -15.89 -0.63
C TYR A 117 23.35 -16.23 0.17
N MET A 118 23.46 -17.19 1.08
CA MET A 118 22.41 -17.52 2.05
C MET A 118 22.87 -17.22 3.48
N THR A 119 21.94 -16.73 4.28
CA THR A 119 22.03 -16.70 5.75
C THR A 119 20.73 -17.23 6.35
N PHE A 120 20.72 -17.52 7.63
CA PHE A 120 19.55 -18.08 8.30
C PHE A 120 19.31 -17.45 9.66
N ALA A 121 18.05 -17.42 10.10
CA ALA A 121 17.71 -17.02 11.45
C ALA A 121 17.77 -18.21 12.42
N PRO A 122 18.28 -18.05 13.65
CA PRO A 122 18.27 -19.08 14.67
C PRO A 122 16.84 -19.57 14.99
N GLN A 123 16.63 -20.87 15.04
CA GLN A 123 15.30 -21.50 15.23
C GLN A 123 14.60 -21.14 16.54
N ARG A 124 15.32 -20.78 17.59
CA ARG A 124 14.80 -20.63 18.98
C ARG A 124 14.60 -19.18 19.44
N SER A 125 14.47 -18.22 18.57
CA SER A 125 14.19 -16.84 18.96
C SER A 125 12.69 -16.65 19.28
N ARG A 126 12.28 -16.94 20.53
CA ARG A 126 10.85 -16.97 20.90
C ARG A 126 10.19 -15.63 21.18
N ASN A 127 10.96 -14.60 21.53
CA ASN A 127 10.42 -13.31 21.99
C ASN A 127 10.69 -12.15 21.04
N LEU A 128 11.03 -12.45 19.80
CA LEU A 128 11.36 -11.46 18.77
C LEU A 128 10.56 -11.72 17.50
N SER A 129 10.23 -10.66 16.79
CA SER A 129 9.65 -10.79 15.44
C SER A 129 10.67 -11.48 14.53
N ARG A 130 10.34 -12.66 14.05
CA ARG A 130 11.21 -13.45 13.16
C ARG A 130 11.55 -12.69 11.89
N ARG A 131 10.56 -12.07 11.25
CA ARG A 131 10.78 -11.28 10.05
C ARG A 131 11.78 -10.14 10.29
N LYS A 132 11.63 -9.37 11.37
CA LYS A 132 12.58 -8.30 11.72
C LYS A 132 13.98 -8.83 12.03
N LEU A 133 14.05 -9.99 12.68
CA LEU A 133 15.33 -10.66 12.90
C LEU A 133 15.98 -11.08 11.59
N CYS A 134 15.25 -11.74 10.68
CA CYS A 134 15.74 -12.12 9.37
C CYS A 134 16.21 -10.91 8.56
N LEU A 135 15.41 -9.85 8.49
CA LEU A 135 15.82 -8.62 7.80
C LEU A 135 17.07 -8.00 8.40
N THR A 136 17.20 -7.98 9.75
CA THR A 136 18.41 -7.49 10.41
C THR A 136 19.64 -8.32 10.06
N LEU A 137 19.50 -9.64 9.97
CA LEU A 137 20.61 -10.53 9.59
C LEU A 137 21.00 -10.33 8.12
N GLY A 138 20.03 -10.22 7.21
CA GLY A 138 20.27 -9.89 5.81
C GLY A 138 20.99 -8.55 5.64
N LEU A 139 20.54 -7.51 6.35
CA LEU A 139 21.19 -6.19 6.35
C LEU A 139 22.62 -6.23 6.92
N LYS A 140 22.88 -7.03 7.96
CA LYS A 140 24.23 -7.22 8.48
C LYS A 140 25.14 -7.93 7.48
N ALA A 141 24.62 -8.91 6.75
CA ALA A 141 25.36 -9.66 5.73
C ALA A 141 25.60 -8.82 4.46
N ALA A 142 24.75 -7.83 4.17
CA ALA A 142 24.88 -6.97 3.00
C ALA A 142 26.23 -6.22 2.98
N ARG A 143 26.90 -6.23 1.83
CA ARG A 143 28.18 -5.51 1.61
C ARG A 143 27.94 -4.05 1.26
N TYR A 144 26.89 -3.80 0.47
CA TYR A 144 26.62 -2.47 -0.09
C TYR A 144 25.64 -1.68 0.76
N ASP A 145 25.70 -0.35 0.63
CA ASP A 145 24.82 0.53 1.40
C ASP A 145 23.40 0.62 0.83
N ALA A 146 23.26 0.59 -0.50
CA ALA A 146 21.94 0.55 -1.12
C ALA A 146 21.35 -0.86 -1.00
N VAL A 147 20.35 -1.03 -0.13
CA VAL A 147 19.69 -2.31 0.10
C VAL A 147 18.26 -2.28 -0.40
N VAL A 148 17.88 -3.28 -1.19
CA VAL A 148 16.51 -3.49 -1.66
C VAL A 148 15.94 -4.73 -0.99
N LEU A 149 14.75 -4.60 -0.40
CA LEU A 149 14.05 -5.68 0.29
C LEU A 149 12.95 -6.27 -0.58
N THR A 150 12.87 -7.59 -0.62
CA THR A 150 11.76 -8.32 -1.25
C THR A 150 11.44 -9.61 -0.51
N CYS A 151 10.39 -10.30 -0.93
CA CYS A 151 9.90 -11.54 -0.32
C CYS A 151 9.98 -12.70 -1.31
N GLY A 152 10.27 -13.92 -0.84
CA GLY A 152 10.49 -15.10 -1.68
C GLY A 152 9.31 -15.47 -2.59
N ASN A 153 8.09 -15.07 -2.24
CA ASN A 153 6.88 -15.29 -3.03
C ASN A 153 6.57 -14.17 -4.05
N CYS A 154 7.54 -13.30 -4.36
CA CYS A 154 7.37 -12.22 -5.33
C CYS A 154 7.74 -12.65 -6.75
N ARG A 155 7.27 -11.90 -7.74
CA ARG A 155 7.66 -11.94 -9.14
C ARG A 155 8.02 -10.54 -9.63
N ILE A 156 9.11 -10.46 -10.37
CA ILE A 156 9.62 -9.23 -10.98
C ILE A 156 9.62 -9.44 -12.49
N ASN A 157 8.60 -8.93 -13.16
CA ASN A 157 8.43 -9.18 -14.59
C ASN A 157 9.29 -8.26 -15.48
N SER A 158 9.94 -7.23 -14.90
CA SER A 158 10.76 -6.28 -15.66
C SER A 158 12.26 -6.46 -15.37
N PRO A 159 13.12 -6.48 -16.41
CA PRO A 159 14.57 -6.56 -16.25
C PRO A 159 15.20 -5.26 -15.72
N ILE A 160 14.47 -4.16 -15.68
CA ILE A 160 14.95 -2.84 -15.23
C ILE A 160 14.41 -2.43 -13.85
N TRP A 161 13.73 -3.34 -13.14
CA TRP A 161 13.15 -3.07 -11.82
C TRP A 161 14.16 -2.46 -10.85
N LEU A 162 15.35 -3.05 -10.79
CA LEU A 162 16.40 -2.60 -9.85
C LEU A 162 16.93 -1.21 -10.20
N ARG A 163 17.06 -0.90 -11.49
CA ARG A 163 17.43 0.45 -11.96
C ARG A 163 16.40 1.50 -11.56
N LEU A 164 15.11 1.19 -11.73
CA LEU A 164 14.02 2.08 -11.33
C LEU A 164 14.02 2.32 -9.82
N MET A 165 14.14 1.27 -9.02
CA MET A 165 14.19 1.42 -7.57
C MET A 165 15.39 2.22 -7.08
N LEU A 166 16.54 2.10 -7.73
CA LEU A 166 17.77 2.72 -7.25
C LEU A 166 18.17 4.01 -7.97
N ARG A 167 17.43 4.47 -9.01
CA ARG A 167 17.67 5.77 -9.64
C ARG A 167 17.57 6.94 -8.66
N HIS A 168 16.74 6.80 -7.63
CA HIS A 168 16.56 7.84 -6.61
C HIS A 168 17.77 7.96 -5.65
N PHE A 169 18.57 6.91 -5.48
CA PHE A 169 19.83 6.99 -4.72
C PHE A 169 20.86 7.90 -5.40
N ILE A 170 20.86 7.97 -6.74
CA ILE A 170 21.68 8.90 -7.51
C ILE A 170 21.35 10.36 -7.16
N GLN A 171 20.08 10.61 -6.84
CA GLN A 171 19.56 11.92 -6.43
C GLN A 171 19.76 12.19 -4.92
N GLY A 172 20.50 11.33 -4.21
CA GLY A 172 20.78 11.48 -2.77
C GLY A 172 19.65 10.99 -1.85
N LYS A 173 18.62 10.30 -2.38
CA LYS A 173 17.59 9.70 -1.53
C LYS A 173 18.12 8.46 -0.83
N GLN A 174 17.69 8.25 0.40
CA GLN A 174 18.09 7.14 1.25
C GLN A 174 16.99 6.09 1.46
N VAL A 175 15.73 6.43 1.11
CA VAL A 175 14.57 5.53 1.19
C VAL A 175 13.79 5.61 -0.12
N VAL A 176 13.47 4.46 -0.71
CA VAL A 176 12.61 4.38 -1.91
C VAL A 176 11.47 3.42 -1.66
N ILE A 177 10.26 3.95 -1.77
CA ILE A 177 9.01 3.23 -1.53
C ILE A 177 8.43 2.80 -2.87
N GLY A 178 8.49 1.51 -3.17
CA GLY A 178 7.81 0.90 -4.31
C GLY A 178 6.41 0.40 -3.95
N THR A 179 5.84 -0.41 -4.82
CA THR A 179 4.52 -1.03 -4.62
C THR A 179 4.54 -2.50 -5.01
N SER A 180 3.74 -3.31 -4.30
CA SER A 180 3.41 -4.66 -4.70
C SER A 180 1.90 -4.85 -4.88
N LEU A 181 1.51 -5.78 -5.74
CA LEU A 181 0.13 -6.19 -5.95
C LEU A 181 0.00 -7.71 -5.81
N PRO A 182 -1.14 -8.19 -5.35
CA PRO A 182 -1.43 -9.62 -5.41
C PRO A 182 -1.43 -10.12 -6.85
N GLY A 183 -0.72 -11.21 -7.10
CA GLY A 183 -0.57 -11.83 -8.41
C GLY A 183 -0.86 -13.32 -8.41
N ILE A 184 -1.09 -13.87 -9.60
CA ILE A 184 -1.17 -15.30 -9.87
C ILE A 184 0.04 -15.65 -10.73
N ALA A 185 0.76 -16.70 -10.36
CA ALA A 185 1.89 -17.17 -11.14
C ALA A 185 1.42 -17.84 -12.44
N GLU A 186 2.06 -17.47 -13.53
CA GLU A 186 1.91 -18.07 -14.87
C GLU A 186 3.30 -18.48 -15.35
N GLY A 187 3.75 -19.65 -14.88
CA GLY A 187 5.15 -20.08 -15.06
C GLY A 187 6.12 -19.16 -14.32
N ASP A 188 7.08 -18.60 -15.05
CA ASP A 188 8.09 -17.69 -14.50
C ASP A 188 7.59 -16.25 -14.31
N GLU A 189 6.54 -15.89 -15.00
CA GLU A 189 5.89 -14.58 -14.87
C GLU A 189 4.70 -14.64 -13.91
N ALA A 190 4.16 -13.50 -13.60
CA ALA A 190 2.90 -13.38 -12.87
C ALA A 190 2.03 -12.29 -13.48
N THR A 191 0.72 -12.47 -13.35
CA THR A 191 -0.27 -11.44 -13.69
C THR A 191 -1.00 -10.97 -12.44
N ALA A 192 -1.43 -9.70 -12.43
CA ALA A 192 -2.20 -9.17 -11.32
C ALA A 192 -3.53 -9.91 -11.19
N THR A 193 -3.81 -10.45 -10.00
CA THR A 193 -5.01 -11.27 -9.78
C THR A 193 -6.29 -10.42 -9.80
N ARG A 194 -7.38 -11.04 -10.23
CA ARG A 194 -8.71 -10.42 -10.21
C ARG A 194 -9.30 -10.45 -8.80
N LEU A 195 -9.10 -9.38 -8.06
CA LEU A 195 -9.58 -9.23 -6.70
C LEU A 195 -11.09 -8.97 -6.61
N SER A 196 -11.69 -9.23 -5.44
CA SER A 196 -13.04 -8.78 -5.13
C SER A 196 -13.13 -7.25 -5.13
N ARG A 197 -14.35 -6.68 -5.31
CA ARG A 197 -14.54 -5.22 -5.30
C ARG A 197 -14.13 -4.58 -3.98
N THR A 198 -14.40 -5.26 -2.88
CA THR A 198 -14.05 -4.79 -1.54
C THR A 198 -12.55 -4.84 -1.29
N THR A 199 -11.86 -5.89 -1.74
CA THR A 199 -10.40 -6.02 -1.63
C THR A 199 -9.69 -4.95 -2.44
N THR A 200 -10.08 -4.77 -3.72
CA THR A 200 -9.56 -3.71 -4.57
C THR A 200 -9.79 -2.32 -3.95
N PHE A 201 -10.99 -2.07 -3.41
CA PHE A 201 -11.30 -0.81 -2.75
C PHE A 201 -10.39 -0.57 -1.53
N ASP A 202 -10.19 -1.57 -0.67
CA ASP A 202 -9.35 -1.45 0.51
C ASP A 202 -7.89 -1.15 0.14
N LEU A 203 -7.33 -1.83 -0.85
CA LEU A 203 -5.96 -1.59 -1.31
C LEU A 203 -5.80 -0.20 -1.96
N GLN A 204 -6.77 0.24 -2.77
CA GLN A 204 -6.75 1.58 -3.34
C GLN A 204 -6.91 2.66 -2.27
N LEU A 205 -7.73 2.43 -1.23
CA LEU A 205 -7.89 3.35 -0.11
C LEU A 205 -6.61 3.45 0.72
N ASP A 206 -5.90 2.32 0.88
CA ASP A 206 -4.62 2.32 1.55
C ASP A 206 -3.57 3.07 0.72
N ALA A 207 -3.48 2.83 -0.58
CA ALA A 207 -2.64 3.60 -1.50
C ALA A 207 -2.96 5.10 -1.45
N ALA A 208 -4.25 5.48 -1.42
CA ALA A 208 -4.67 6.88 -1.27
C ALA A 208 -4.17 7.53 0.02
N ARG A 209 -4.06 6.75 1.11
CA ARG A 209 -3.51 7.25 2.37
C ARG A 209 -1.98 7.31 2.37
N THR A 210 -1.35 6.24 1.95
CA THR A 210 0.10 6.02 2.10
C THR A 210 0.89 6.70 1.00
N LEU A 211 0.66 6.30 -0.26
CA LEU A 211 1.42 6.83 -1.40
C LEU A 211 1.16 8.32 -1.60
N SER A 212 -0.11 8.78 -1.55
CA SER A 212 -0.37 10.21 -1.74
C SER A 212 0.26 11.09 -0.66
N THR A 213 0.44 10.56 0.56
CA THR A 213 1.06 11.27 1.67
C THR A 213 2.59 11.26 1.52
N ALA A 214 3.17 10.14 1.09
CA ALA A 214 4.59 10.03 0.78
C ALA A 214 5.00 10.96 -0.38
N ILE A 215 4.24 10.96 -1.48
CA ILE A 215 4.44 11.89 -2.61
C ILE A 215 4.31 13.36 -2.18
N ALA A 216 3.55 13.65 -1.12
CA ALA A 216 3.45 14.99 -0.52
C ALA A 216 4.61 15.33 0.44
N GLY A 217 5.70 14.55 0.46
CA GLY A 217 6.84 14.76 1.33
C GLY A 217 6.62 14.34 2.80
N ARG A 218 5.66 13.46 3.07
CA ARG A 218 5.37 12.96 4.42
C ARG A 218 5.21 11.45 4.42
N PRO A 219 6.26 10.70 4.04
CA PRO A 219 6.24 9.24 4.07
C PRO A 219 6.05 8.75 5.52
N TYR A 220 5.30 7.69 5.70
CA TYR A 220 5.12 7.09 7.02
C TYR A 220 4.91 5.57 6.93
N MET A 221 5.04 5.01 5.75
CA MET A 221 4.79 3.60 5.49
C MET A 221 5.41 3.20 4.16
N GLY A 222 6.02 2.03 4.13
CA GLY A 222 6.55 1.38 2.92
C GLY A 222 5.79 0.11 2.58
N ASP A 223 6.26 -0.58 1.56
CA ASP A 223 5.84 -1.91 1.17
C ASP A 223 7.00 -2.88 1.39
N GLY A 224 6.91 -3.74 2.39
CA GLY A 224 8.01 -4.63 2.80
C GLY A 224 8.41 -5.69 1.77
N CYS A 225 7.72 -5.77 0.63
CA CYS A 225 8.10 -6.58 -0.51
C CYS A 225 8.79 -5.77 -1.62
N ASN A 226 8.66 -4.44 -1.61
CA ASN A 226 9.24 -3.54 -2.60
C ASN A 226 9.71 -2.23 -1.95
N LEU A 227 10.78 -2.33 -1.20
CA LEU A 227 11.30 -1.23 -0.38
C LEU A 227 12.81 -1.19 -0.48
N ALA A 228 13.38 -0.02 -0.74
CA ALA A 228 14.82 0.16 -0.67
C ALA A 228 15.19 1.21 0.37
N TYR A 229 16.31 1.00 1.06
CA TYR A 229 16.87 2.01 1.94
C TYR A 229 18.39 1.81 2.16
N SER A 230 19.07 2.88 2.63
CA SER A 230 20.46 2.85 2.99
C SER A 230 20.66 1.95 4.22
N LYS A 231 21.64 1.04 4.13
CA LYS A 231 22.09 0.22 5.26
C LYS A 231 22.57 1.08 6.42
N GLN A 232 23.29 2.16 6.11
CA GLN A 232 23.77 3.10 7.11
C GLN A 232 22.59 3.75 7.84
N LEU A 233 21.57 4.24 7.11
CA LEU A 233 20.34 4.80 7.71
C LEU A 233 19.69 3.82 8.69
N PHE A 234 19.64 2.53 8.35
CA PHE A 234 19.08 1.50 9.21
C PHE A 234 19.86 1.36 10.53
N PHE A 235 21.19 1.26 10.47
CA PHE A 235 21.99 1.04 11.68
C PHE A 235 22.14 2.31 12.53
N ASP A 236 22.24 3.48 11.92
CA ASP A 236 22.30 4.77 12.64
C ASP A 236 21.03 4.99 13.48
N ASN A 237 19.89 4.52 13.00
CA ASN A 237 18.62 4.55 13.75
C ASN A 237 18.38 3.32 14.62
N LYS A 238 19.42 2.48 14.85
CA LYS A 238 19.37 1.24 15.67
C LYS A 238 18.38 0.20 15.14
N GLY A 239 18.02 0.26 13.86
CA GLY A 239 17.16 -0.67 13.16
C GLY A 239 15.83 -0.91 13.89
N PHE A 240 15.46 -2.17 14.06
CA PHE A 240 14.19 -2.56 14.71
C PHE A 240 14.27 -2.65 16.25
N SER A 241 15.34 -2.18 16.90
CA SER A 241 15.57 -2.39 18.34
C SER A 241 14.39 -1.98 19.22
N LYS A 242 13.70 -0.88 18.90
CA LYS A 242 12.53 -0.39 19.64
C LYS A 242 11.26 -1.21 19.44
N THR A 243 11.20 -2.00 18.37
CA THR A 243 9.98 -2.66 17.89
C THR A 243 10.13 -4.16 17.68
N LEU A 244 11.24 -4.75 18.12
CA LEU A 244 11.49 -6.20 17.99
C LEU A 244 10.44 -7.08 18.65
N ASN A 245 9.80 -6.57 19.72
CA ASN A 245 8.70 -7.22 20.42
C ASN A 245 7.35 -7.15 19.68
N LEU A 246 7.24 -6.35 18.62
CA LEU A 246 6.06 -6.27 17.79
C LEU A 246 6.19 -7.24 16.62
N MET A 247 5.18 -8.07 16.37
CA MET A 247 5.18 -9.00 15.25
C MET A 247 5.30 -8.28 13.89
N TRP A 248 4.64 -7.12 13.78
CA TRP A 248 4.59 -6.27 12.59
C TRP A 248 5.36 -4.96 12.77
N GLY A 249 5.56 -4.19 11.72
CA GLY A 249 6.17 -2.85 11.79
C GLY A 249 7.56 -2.75 11.20
N ASP A 250 7.93 -3.70 10.35
CA ASP A 250 9.20 -3.70 9.61
C ASP A 250 9.20 -2.69 8.45
N ASP A 251 8.06 -2.47 7.81
CA ASP A 251 7.89 -1.61 6.64
C ASP A 251 7.09 -0.33 6.94
N ASP A 252 6.32 -0.28 7.99
CA ASP A 252 5.49 0.87 8.35
C ASP A 252 6.05 1.65 9.55
N ILE A 253 6.19 1.03 10.72
CA ILE A 253 6.69 1.74 11.91
C ILE A 253 8.13 2.22 11.68
N PHE A 254 8.99 1.36 11.11
CA PHE A 254 10.38 1.74 10.83
C PHE A 254 10.46 2.91 9.84
N ILE A 255 9.76 2.82 8.71
CA ILE A 255 9.74 3.92 7.72
C ILE A 255 9.17 5.19 8.31
N SER A 256 8.14 5.11 9.16
CA SER A 256 7.60 6.28 9.87
C SER A 256 8.59 6.96 10.81
N GLU A 257 9.60 6.23 11.29
CA GLU A 257 10.64 6.78 12.17
C GLU A 257 11.81 7.42 11.41
N VAL A 258 12.15 6.90 10.21
CA VAL A 258 13.40 7.25 9.51
C VAL A 258 13.20 8.03 8.22
N ALA A 259 12.01 8.00 7.63
CA ALA A 259 11.75 8.61 6.33
C ALA A 259 11.06 9.97 6.46
N ASP A 260 11.50 10.93 5.68
CA ASP A 260 10.92 12.26 5.52
C ASP A 260 10.87 12.69 4.04
N GLY A 261 10.47 13.93 3.77
CA GLY A 261 10.36 14.45 2.41
C GLY A 261 11.71 14.67 1.72
N ASP A 262 12.78 14.83 2.49
CA ASP A 262 14.10 15.12 1.96
C ASP A 262 14.85 13.84 1.63
N ASN A 263 14.74 12.80 2.47
CA ASN A 263 15.48 11.56 2.32
C ASN A 263 14.71 10.44 1.61
N ALA A 264 13.38 10.57 1.41
CA ALA A 264 12.57 9.53 0.79
C ALA A 264 12.04 9.90 -0.59
N ALA A 265 11.88 8.88 -1.44
CA ALA A 265 11.21 8.94 -2.73
C ALA A 265 10.16 7.84 -2.87
N VAL A 266 9.23 8.01 -3.80
CA VAL A 266 8.26 6.99 -4.19
C VAL A 266 8.50 6.63 -5.64
N GLU A 267 8.61 5.34 -5.94
CA GLU A 267 8.77 4.80 -7.29
C GLU A 267 7.51 4.04 -7.69
N LEU A 268 6.82 4.52 -8.73
CA LEU A 268 5.54 3.97 -9.18
C LEU A 268 5.50 3.58 -10.66
N ALA A 269 6.63 3.64 -11.37
CA ALA A 269 6.68 3.15 -12.75
C ALA A 269 6.11 1.73 -12.83
N PRO A 270 5.36 1.38 -13.89
CA PRO A 270 4.80 0.03 -14.06
C PRO A 270 5.86 -1.06 -13.94
N ASP A 271 7.05 -0.84 -14.49
CA ASP A 271 8.18 -1.77 -14.49
C ASP A 271 8.90 -1.87 -13.13
N ALA A 272 8.67 -0.94 -12.21
CA ALA A 272 9.16 -1.02 -10.83
C ALA A 272 8.25 -1.83 -9.90
N ARG A 273 7.09 -2.25 -10.40
CA ARG A 273 6.07 -2.95 -9.62
C ARG A 273 6.41 -4.42 -9.44
N ILE A 274 6.18 -4.93 -8.23
CA ILE A 274 6.31 -6.35 -7.90
C ILE A 274 4.92 -6.99 -7.80
N LEU A 275 4.80 -8.24 -8.21
CA LEU A 275 3.62 -9.07 -8.01
C LEU A 275 3.90 -10.10 -6.92
N GLN A 276 3.11 -10.08 -5.86
CA GLN A 276 3.18 -11.05 -4.78
C GLN A 276 2.27 -12.22 -5.10
N VAL A 277 2.86 -13.39 -5.38
CA VAL A 277 2.11 -14.61 -5.69
C VAL A 277 1.38 -15.08 -4.45
N GLU A 278 0.06 -15.18 -4.55
CA GLU A 278 -0.80 -15.53 -3.44
C GLU A 278 -1.92 -16.46 -3.89
N THR A 279 -2.04 -17.58 -3.20
CA THR A 279 -3.05 -18.61 -3.51
C THR A 279 -4.43 -18.24 -2.98
N ASP A 280 -4.51 -17.48 -1.88
CA ASP A 280 -5.77 -17.01 -1.28
C ASP A 280 -5.74 -15.49 -1.04
N PRO A 281 -6.12 -14.67 -2.06
CA PRO A 281 -6.16 -13.21 -1.93
C PRO A 281 -7.08 -12.68 -0.82
N GLU A 282 -8.14 -13.41 -0.46
CA GLU A 282 -9.04 -12.98 0.62
C GLU A 282 -8.45 -13.25 2.01
N TYR A 283 -7.71 -14.34 2.17
CA TYR A 283 -6.92 -14.60 3.37
C TYR A 283 -5.83 -13.51 3.54
N MET A 284 -5.07 -13.25 2.49
CA MET A 284 -4.05 -12.20 2.47
C MET A 284 -4.66 -10.83 2.85
N ARG A 285 -5.79 -10.45 2.25
CA ARG A 285 -6.51 -9.22 2.62
C ARG A 285 -6.84 -9.16 4.11
N ARG A 286 -7.30 -10.27 4.69
CA ARG A 286 -7.66 -10.35 6.11
C ARG A 286 -6.45 -10.11 6.99
N VAL A 287 -5.35 -10.79 6.72
CA VAL A 287 -4.08 -10.63 7.44
C VAL A 287 -3.56 -9.20 7.29
N TYR A 288 -3.54 -8.68 6.07
CA TYR A 288 -3.13 -7.31 5.79
C TYR A 288 -3.93 -6.28 6.58
N LYS A 289 -5.27 -6.40 6.62
CA LYS A 289 -6.13 -5.50 7.40
C LYS A 289 -5.83 -5.55 8.90
N LEU A 290 -5.69 -6.75 9.47
CA LEU A 290 -5.37 -6.90 10.89
C LEU A 290 -4.01 -6.29 11.21
N ARG A 291 -3.00 -6.56 10.37
CA ARG A 291 -1.66 -5.96 10.47
C ARG A 291 -1.76 -4.42 10.46
N ARG A 292 -2.43 -3.83 9.46
CA ARG A 292 -2.60 -2.37 9.34
C ARG A 292 -3.38 -1.76 10.49
N MET A 293 -4.38 -2.44 11.05
CA MET A 293 -5.11 -1.97 12.24
C MET A 293 -4.24 -2.01 13.49
N PHE A 294 -3.37 -3.01 13.62
CA PHE A 294 -2.43 -3.11 14.73
C PHE A 294 -1.38 -1.99 14.66
N THR A 295 -0.71 -1.83 13.52
CA THR A 295 0.39 -0.86 13.36
C THR A 295 -0.09 0.59 13.34
N ALA A 296 -1.32 0.86 12.89
CA ALA A 296 -1.92 2.22 12.87
C ALA A 296 -1.88 2.96 14.21
N ARG A 297 -1.70 2.26 15.33
CA ARG A 297 -1.58 2.87 16.67
C ARG A 297 -0.22 3.55 16.90
N PHE A 298 0.78 3.11 16.16
CA PHE A 298 2.16 3.61 16.26
C PHE A 298 2.46 4.64 15.15
N LEU A 299 1.54 4.81 14.20
CA LEU A 299 1.72 5.65 13.02
C LEU A 299 1.05 7.03 13.18
N PRO A 300 1.44 8.02 12.38
CA PRO A 300 0.83 9.34 12.39
C PRO A 300 -0.69 9.28 12.15
N ARG A 301 -1.44 10.00 13.00
CA ARG A 301 -2.91 9.97 12.92
C ARG A 301 -3.50 10.80 11.78
N ALA A 302 -2.77 11.81 11.28
CA ALA A 302 -3.28 12.75 10.29
C ALA A 302 -3.79 12.09 8.98
N PRO A 303 -3.05 11.17 8.32
CA PRO A 303 -3.55 10.51 7.11
C PRO A 303 -4.84 9.71 7.33
N TYR A 304 -4.94 9.06 8.49
CA TYR A 304 -6.13 8.29 8.87
C TYR A 304 -7.33 9.18 9.14
N ARG A 305 -7.14 10.32 9.83
CA ARG A 305 -8.21 11.29 10.12
C ARG A 305 -8.74 11.91 8.84
N VAL A 306 -7.88 12.34 7.94
CA VAL A 306 -8.30 13.00 6.70
C VAL A 306 -9.09 12.04 5.81
N MET A 307 -8.64 10.79 5.63
CA MET A 307 -9.41 9.82 4.86
C MET A 307 -10.67 9.32 5.61
N GLY A 308 -10.67 9.37 6.94
CA GLY A 308 -11.84 9.10 7.76
C GLY A 308 -12.92 10.17 7.66
N LEU A 309 -12.58 11.41 7.31
CA LEU A 309 -13.56 12.47 7.04
C LEU A 309 -14.41 12.19 5.80
N CYS A 310 -13.90 11.49 4.80
CA CYS A 310 -14.64 11.22 3.57
C CYS A 310 -15.97 10.49 3.82
N PRO A 311 -16.02 9.35 4.53
CA PRO A 311 -17.30 8.70 4.82
C PRO A 311 -18.18 9.53 5.77
N THR A 312 -17.62 10.26 6.74
CA THR A 312 -18.42 11.11 7.66
C THR A 312 -19.09 12.26 6.92
N LEU A 313 -18.37 12.95 6.05
CA LEU A 313 -18.93 14.01 5.19
C LEU A 313 -19.94 13.46 4.18
N GLY A 314 -19.70 12.25 3.64
CA GLY A 314 -20.64 11.58 2.77
C GLY A 314 -21.98 11.28 3.47
N TRP A 315 -21.95 10.76 4.71
CA TRP A 315 -23.15 10.56 5.50
C TRP A 315 -23.82 11.88 5.87
N ALA A 316 -23.05 12.91 6.25
CA ALA A 316 -23.60 14.24 6.54
C ALA A 316 -24.32 14.81 5.31
N ALA A 317 -23.73 14.67 4.11
CA ALA A 317 -24.38 15.11 2.87
C ALA A 317 -25.72 14.41 2.63
N ILE A 318 -25.78 13.08 2.83
CA ILE A 318 -27.00 12.29 2.67
C ILE A 318 -28.08 12.71 3.70
N ILE A 319 -27.69 12.90 4.96
CA ILE A 319 -28.61 13.30 6.04
C ILE A 319 -29.17 14.71 5.74
N CYS A 320 -28.33 15.67 5.36
CA CYS A 320 -28.78 17.01 4.98
C CYS A 320 -29.72 16.99 3.76
N ALA A 321 -29.41 16.17 2.75
CA ALA A 321 -30.27 16.00 1.57
C ALA A 321 -31.66 15.41 1.95
N ALA A 322 -31.67 14.37 2.78
CA ALA A 322 -32.91 13.75 3.24
C ALA A 322 -33.78 14.73 4.06
N ALA A 323 -33.17 15.50 4.95
CA ALA A 323 -33.85 16.52 5.73
C ALA A 323 -34.42 17.64 4.83
N ALA A 324 -33.65 18.10 3.84
CA ALA A 324 -34.14 19.09 2.86
C ALA A 324 -35.34 18.59 2.08
N ILE A 325 -35.30 17.34 1.61
CA ILE A 325 -36.42 16.70 0.91
C ILE A 325 -37.66 16.65 1.81
N SER A 326 -37.50 16.22 3.06
CA SER A 326 -38.62 16.13 4.03
C SER A 326 -39.28 17.47 4.29
N LEU A 327 -38.50 18.56 4.40
CA LEU A 327 -39.02 19.93 4.61
C LEU A 327 -39.68 20.54 3.37
N SER A 328 -39.43 19.97 2.19
CA SER A 328 -39.90 20.49 0.90
C SER A 328 -41.06 19.70 0.31
N LEU A 329 -41.51 18.64 1.00
CA LEU A 329 -42.67 17.86 0.51
C LEU A 329 -43.93 18.73 0.44
N PRO A 330 -44.73 18.57 -0.63
CA PRO A 330 -44.70 17.51 -1.66
C PRO A 330 -43.84 17.82 -2.90
N SER A 331 -43.03 18.88 -2.93
CA SER A 331 -42.20 19.21 -4.10
C SER A 331 -41.12 18.16 -4.39
N LEU A 332 -41.12 17.62 -5.60
CA LEU A 332 -40.10 16.65 -6.07
C LEU A 332 -38.86 17.34 -6.62
N ILE A 333 -38.87 18.67 -6.78
CA ILE A 333 -37.73 19.42 -7.34
C ILE A 333 -36.50 19.34 -6.41
N THR A 334 -36.72 19.40 -5.08
CA THR A 334 -35.66 19.23 -4.10
C THR A 334 -35.01 17.86 -4.16
N ALA A 335 -35.79 16.80 -4.37
CA ALA A 335 -35.26 15.45 -4.52
C ALA A 335 -34.39 15.35 -5.80
N GLY A 336 -34.86 15.92 -6.91
CA GLY A 336 -34.11 15.99 -8.16
C GLY A 336 -32.81 16.79 -8.01
N ALA A 337 -32.89 17.97 -7.37
CA ALA A 337 -31.70 18.80 -7.11
C ALA A 337 -30.69 18.11 -6.20
N ALA A 338 -31.12 17.50 -5.11
CA ALA A 338 -30.24 16.75 -4.20
C ALA A 338 -29.54 15.59 -4.92
N LEU A 339 -30.27 14.83 -5.75
CA LEU A 339 -29.71 13.74 -6.54
C LEU A 339 -28.68 14.24 -7.55
N LEU A 340 -28.96 15.30 -8.28
CA LEU A 340 -28.02 15.92 -9.23
C LEU A 340 -26.76 16.41 -8.54
N ILE A 341 -26.88 17.06 -7.38
CA ILE A 341 -25.75 17.51 -6.57
C ILE A 341 -24.87 16.33 -6.15
N ILE A 342 -25.47 15.27 -5.62
CA ILE A 342 -24.71 14.08 -5.20
C ILE A 342 -24.00 13.45 -6.40
N ILE A 343 -24.66 13.29 -7.54
CA ILE A 343 -24.03 12.73 -8.75
C ILE A 343 -22.91 13.64 -9.23
N ALA A 344 -23.14 14.93 -9.41
CA ALA A 344 -22.18 15.88 -9.91
C ALA A 344 -20.93 16.01 -9.02
N THR A 345 -21.15 15.95 -7.70
CA THR A 345 -20.06 16.01 -6.74
C THR A 345 -19.28 14.71 -6.60
N THR A 346 -19.89 13.53 -6.72
CA THR A 346 -19.19 12.24 -6.55
C THR A 346 -18.49 11.75 -7.81
N LEU A 347 -18.97 12.12 -9.00
CA LEU A 347 -18.43 11.65 -10.28
C LEU A 347 -16.93 11.92 -10.48
N PRO A 348 -16.37 13.10 -10.14
CA PRO A 348 -14.94 13.35 -10.25
C PRO A 348 -14.07 12.41 -9.42
N ALA A 349 -14.52 12.06 -8.19
CA ALA A 349 -13.84 11.08 -7.34
C ALA A 349 -13.89 9.67 -7.95
N MET A 350 -15.02 9.27 -8.50
CA MET A 350 -15.18 7.96 -9.16
C MET A 350 -14.26 7.84 -10.38
N ILE A 351 -14.15 8.88 -11.20
CA ILE A 351 -13.26 8.94 -12.37
C ILE A 351 -11.80 8.85 -11.91
N ALA A 352 -11.40 9.69 -10.94
CA ALA A 352 -10.04 9.69 -10.41
C ALA A 352 -9.68 8.33 -9.79
N TRP A 353 -10.62 7.71 -9.06
CA TRP A 353 -10.45 6.39 -8.47
C TRP A 353 -10.19 5.30 -9.51
N ARG A 354 -11.01 5.28 -10.56
CA ARG A 354 -10.84 4.33 -11.66
C ARG A 354 -9.53 4.52 -12.40
N HIS A 355 -9.20 5.76 -12.72
CA HIS A 355 -7.97 6.10 -13.44
C HIS A 355 -6.73 5.68 -12.64
N THR A 356 -6.66 6.08 -11.39
CA THR A 356 -5.54 5.73 -10.49
C THR A 356 -5.44 4.22 -10.24
N GLY A 357 -6.59 3.55 -10.09
CA GLY A 357 -6.58 2.09 -9.93
C GLY A 357 -5.98 1.36 -11.12
N ARG A 358 -6.28 1.82 -12.35
CA ARG A 358 -5.66 1.28 -13.57
C ARG A 358 -4.18 1.62 -13.65
N ALA A 359 -3.82 2.86 -13.34
CA ALA A 359 -2.42 3.30 -13.32
C ALA A 359 -1.58 2.47 -12.34
N LEU A 360 -2.12 2.11 -11.18
CA LEU A 360 -1.46 1.21 -10.20
C LEU A 360 -1.46 -0.26 -10.61
N GLY A 361 -2.13 -0.66 -11.70
CA GLY A 361 -2.13 -2.03 -12.21
C GLY A 361 -3.26 -2.92 -11.69
N PHE A 362 -4.29 -2.36 -11.02
CA PHE A 362 -5.43 -3.16 -10.63
C PHE A 362 -6.27 -3.59 -11.85
N THR A 363 -6.48 -4.88 -12.02
CA THR A 363 -7.28 -5.45 -13.12
C THR A 363 -8.77 -5.09 -13.02
N ARG A 364 -9.25 -4.83 -11.82
CA ARG A 364 -10.62 -4.42 -11.53
C ARG A 364 -10.63 -3.14 -10.73
N THR A 365 -11.46 -2.18 -11.14
CA THR A 365 -11.66 -0.92 -10.42
C THR A 365 -13.10 -0.81 -9.92
N SER A 366 -13.28 -0.22 -8.75
CA SER A 366 -14.61 -0.11 -8.09
C SER A 366 -15.35 1.15 -8.51
N PHE A 367 -15.46 1.45 -9.82
CA PHE A 367 -16.04 2.72 -10.30
C PHE A 367 -17.43 3.01 -9.72
N TRP A 368 -18.44 2.21 -10.07
CA TRP A 368 -19.83 2.44 -9.63
C TRP A 368 -20.05 2.16 -8.13
N THR A 369 -19.23 1.29 -7.56
CA THR A 369 -19.37 0.89 -6.16
C THR A 369 -18.51 1.72 -5.20
N GLN A 370 -17.63 2.58 -5.73
CA GLN A 370 -16.73 3.39 -4.93
C GLN A 370 -17.44 4.28 -3.89
N PRO A 371 -18.48 5.07 -4.23
CA PRO A 371 -19.16 5.90 -3.24
C PRO A 371 -19.85 5.06 -2.15
N LEU A 372 -20.50 3.96 -2.55
CA LEU A 372 -21.14 3.05 -1.61
C LEU A 372 -20.14 2.37 -0.69
N LEU A 373 -19.03 1.87 -1.23
CA LEU A 373 -17.97 1.27 -0.44
C LEU A 373 -17.30 2.29 0.50
N MET A 374 -17.14 3.54 0.07
CA MET A 374 -16.61 4.61 0.92
C MET A 374 -17.52 4.86 2.12
N LEU A 375 -18.83 4.96 1.91
CA LEU A 375 -19.81 5.14 2.98
C LEU A 375 -19.88 3.92 3.91
N TRP A 376 -19.80 2.71 3.34
CA TRP A 376 -19.93 1.45 4.08
C TRP A 376 -18.64 1.00 4.78
N HIS A 377 -17.49 1.53 4.35
CA HIS A 377 -16.17 1.18 4.87
C HIS A 377 -16.04 1.20 6.41
N PRO A 378 -16.55 2.20 7.16
CA PRO A 378 -16.46 2.19 8.62
C PRO A 378 -17.18 0.99 9.25
N PHE A 379 -18.30 0.56 8.67
CA PHE A 379 -19.19 -0.49 9.20
C PHE A 379 -18.63 -1.88 8.93
N TYR A 380 -18.21 -2.18 7.70
CA TYR A 380 -17.67 -3.51 7.40
C TYR A 380 -16.26 -3.76 8.01
N ASN A 381 -15.63 -2.72 8.53
CA ASN A 381 -14.39 -2.85 9.31
C ASN A 381 -14.63 -3.15 10.80
N ILE A 382 -15.87 -3.08 11.30
CA ILE A 382 -16.19 -3.38 12.72
C ILE A 382 -15.74 -4.79 13.11
N PRO A 383 -16.03 -5.86 12.34
CA PRO A 383 -15.56 -7.21 12.66
C PRO A 383 -14.05 -7.31 12.79
N TYR A 384 -13.30 -6.68 11.86
CA TYR A 384 -11.83 -6.66 11.86
C TYR A 384 -11.28 -5.92 13.09
N ARG A 385 -11.88 -4.79 13.48
CA ARG A 385 -11.50 -4.06 14.71
C ARG A 385 -11.76 -4.87 15.97
N ARG A 386 -12.88 -5.62 16.01
CA ARG A 386 -13.19 -6.52 17.14
C ARG A 386 -12.19 -7.67 17.20
N ARG A 387 -11.83 -8.25 16.06
CA ARG A 387 -10.88 -9.33 15.95
C ARG A 387 -9.47 -8.86 16.33
N GLU A 388 -8.99 -7.74 15.83
CA GLU A 388 -7.71 -7.14 16.22
C GLU A 388 -7.61 -6.96 17.74
N ARG A 389 -8.69 -6.48 18.38
CA ARG A 389 -8.69 -6.31 19.85
C ARG A 389 -8.58 -7.63 20.61
N ARG A 390 -9.13 -8.73 20.09
CA ARG A 390 -9.03 -10.09 20.70
C ARG A 390 -7.64 -10.66 20.49
N GLU A 391 -7.09 -10.56 19.29
CA GLU A 391 -5.80 -11.14 18.91
C GLU A 391 -4.59 -10.23 19.24
N ARG A 392 -4.84 -9.07 19.82
CA ARG A 392 -3.81 -8.04 20.07
C ARG A 392 -2.62 -8.55 20.87
N GLN A 393 -2.84 -9.41 21.87
CA GLN A 393 -1.76 -9.95 22.69
C GLN A 393 -0.85 -10.89 21.87
N GLU A 394 -1.39 -11.62 20.90
CA GLU A 394 -0.64 -12.50 20.01
C GLU A 394 0.28 -11.73 19.05
N GLN A 395 -0.03 -10.46 18.80
CA GLN A 395 0.75 -9.56 17.94
C GLN A 395 1.96 -8.94 18.68
N TYR A 396 2.09 -9.19 19.97
CA TYR A 396 3.28 -8.94 20.76
C TYR A 396 3.99 -10.26 21.04
N THR A 397 5.24 -10.37 20.64
CA THR A 397 6.03 -11.60 20.82
C THR A 397 6.27 -11.97 22.31
N TRP A 398 6.11 -11.00 23.20
CA TRP A 398 6.26 -11.17 24.66
C TRP A 398 4.99 -11.76 25.35
N GLY A 399 3.88 -11.81 24.65
CA GLY A 399 2.58 -12.20 25.22
C GLY A 399 2.19 -13.66 25.03
N ARG A 400 2.97 -14.44 24.29
CA ARG A 400 2.73 -15.87 24.18
C ARG A 400 3.15 -16.57 25.48
N LYS A 401 2.20 -16.72 26.38
CA LYS A 401 2.32 -17.74 27.42
C LYS A 401 2.42 -19.11 26.73
N VAL A 402 3.54 -19.76 26.96
CA VAL A 402 3.78 -21.16 26.57
C VAL A 402 2.78 -22.05 27.27
#